data_e6f72dadf9d545034ca4e9d99025c8f8
#
_entry.id   e6f72dadf9d545034ca4e9d99025c8f8
#
_cell.length_a   1.000
_cell.length_b   1.000
_cell.length_c   1.000
_cell.angle_alpha   90.00
_cell.angle_beta   90.00
_cell.angle_gamma   90.00
#
_symmetry.space_group_name_H-M   'P 1'
#
loop_
_entity.id
_entity.type
_entity.pdbx_description
1 polymer ?
#
loop_
_entity_poly.entity_id
_entity_poly.type
_entity_poly.pdbx_seq_one_letter_code
_entity_poly.pdbx_strand_id
1 'polypeptide(L)'
;LRMALATRQPSAGLLHHSDRGGQYAAGAYQQLLTTYGITASMSRTGNCWDNACVESFFGTLKRELVYHRHYATRAEAKQDIFEYIEVFYNRTRRHSTLGYHSPAESEARTAVA
;
A
#
# COMPACT_ATOMS: atom_id res chain seq x y z
N LEU A 1 7.85 2.84 5.02
CA LEU A 1 7.07 4.02 5.44
C LEU A 1 7.72 5.35 5.08
N ARG A 2 9.02 5.55 5.36
CA ARG A 2 9.72 6.81 5.03
C ARG A 2 9.66 7.15 3.55
N MET A 3 9.82 6.15 2.68
CA MET A 3 9.73 6.34 1.23
C MET A 3 8.32 6.76 0.81
N ALA A 4 7.30 6.14 1.39
CA ALA A 4 5.90 6.51 1.12
C ALA A 4 5.60 7.94 1.58
N LEU A 5 6.08 8.34 2.75
CA LEU A 5 5.91 9.70 3.27
C LEU A 5 6.59 10.75 2.39
N ALA A 6 7.80 10.44 1.90
CA ALA A 6 8.54 11.35 1.01
C ALA A 6 7.84 11.54 -0.33
N THR A 7 7.28 10.46 -0.89
CA THR A 7 6.59 10.49 -2.18
C THR A 7 5.22 11.13 -2.09
N ARG A 8 4.44 10.79 -1.07
CA ARG A 8 3.04 11.19 -0.96
C ARG A 8 2.82 12.49 -0.18
N GLN A 9 3.72 12.83 0.72
CA GLN A 9 3.67 14.03 1.55
C GLN A 9 2.28 14.27 2.17
N PRO A 10 1.74 13.32 2.94
CA PRO A 10 0.38 13.43 3.46
C PRO A 10 0.24 14.55 4.48
N SER A 11 -0.94 15.16 4.54
CA SER A 11 -1.29 16.12 5.59
C SER A 11 -1.43 15.41 6.93
N ALA A 12 -1.30 16.18 8.02
CA ALA A 12 -1.59 15.67 9.36
C ALA A 12 -3.02 15.14 9.43
N GLY A 13 -3.24 14.08 10.19
CA GLY A 13 -4.56 13.46 10.35
C GLY A 13 -4.79 12.24 9.47
N LEU A 14 -3.83 11.88 8.61
CA LEU A 14 -3.92 10.63 7.84
C LEU A 14 -4.05 9.43 8.77
N LEU A 15 -4.91 8.49 8.41
CA LEU A 15 -5.06 7.22 9.13
C LEU A 15 -4.13 6.17 8.50
N HIS A 16 -3.30 5.54 9.33
CA HIS A 16 -2.44 4.42 8.93
C HIS A 16 -2.96 3.15 9.60
N HIS A 17 -3.49 2.24 8.80
CA HIS A 17 -4.01 0.96 9.28
C HIS A 17 -3.00 -0.15 9.03
N SER A 18 -2.78 -1.00 10.03
CA SER A 18 -1.90 -2.17 9.92
C SER A 18 -2.47 -3.34 10.73
N ASP A 19 -1.87 -4.51 10.57
CA ASP A 19 -2.08 -5.61 11.50
C ASP A 19 -1.29 -5.36 12.81
N ARG A 20 -1.35 -6.30 13.75
CA ARG A 20 -0.64 -6.20 15.03
C ARG A 20 0.76 -6.79 14.98
N GLY A 21 1.37 -6.90 13.80
CA GLY A 21 2.76 -7.37 13.68
C GLY A 21 3.71 -6.54 14.50
N GLY A 22 4.74 -7.19 15.10
CA GLY A 22 5.69 -6.53 15.99
C GLY A 22 6.38 -5.32 15.38
N GLN A 23 6.64 -5.33 14.07
CA GLN A 23 7.26 -4.20 13.39
C GLN A 23 6.38 -2.95 13.39
N TYR A 24 5.07 -3.08 13.30
CA TYR A 24 4.14 -1.94 13.33
C TYR A 24 3.88 -1.45 14.74
N ALA A 25 4.00 -2.32 15.74
CA ALA A 25 3.85 -1.97 17.15
C ALA A 25 5.14 -1.43 17.78
N ALA A 26 6.28 -1.53 17.07
CA ALA A 26 7.57 -1.07 17.59
C ALA A 26 7.56 0.43 17.90
N GLY A 27 8.22 0.82 18.99
CA GLY A 27 8.24 2.21 19.46
C GLY A 27 8.77 3.18 18.41
N ALA A 28 9.82 2.81 17.65
CA ALA A 28 10.38 3.65 16.60
C ALA A 28 9.39 3.90 15.47
N TYR A 29 8.62 2.89 15.08
CA TYR A 29 7.60 3.01 14.03
C TYR A 29 6.45 3.90 14.49
N GLN A 30 5.96 3.71 15.71
CA GLN A 30 4.90 4.53 16.30
C GLN A 30 5.33 5.98 16.46
N GLN A 31 6.58 6.23 16.85
CA GLN A 31 7.12 7.57 16.97
C GLN A 31 7.18 8.28 15.61
N LEU A 32 7.52 7.57 14.54
CA LEU A 32 7.52 8.12 13.19
C LEU A 32 6.12 8.55 12.78
N LEU A 33 5.11 7.74 13.04
CA LEU A 33 3.71 8.11 12.77
C LEU A 33 3.30 9.37 13.53
N THR A 34 3.63 9.44 14.81
CA THR A 34 3.34 10.62 15.64
C THR A 34 4.01 11.87 15.11
N THR A 35 5.28 11.78 14.69
CA THR A 35 6.04 12.89 14.15
C THR A 35 5.37 13.51 12.91
N TYR A 36 4.75 12.67 12.07
CA TYR A 36 4.04 13.11 10.87
C TYR A 36 2.56 13.41 11.10
N GLY A 37 2.08 13.33 12.33
CA GLY A 37 0.68 13.58 12.67
C GLY A 37 -0.26 12.50 12.13
N ILE A 38 0.23 11.27 11.96
CA ILE A 38 -0.53 10.16 11.43
C ILE A 38 -1.18 9.40 12.59
N THR A 39 -2.47 9.14 12.46
CA THR A 39 -3.22 8.33 13.44
C THR A 39 -3.02 6.85 13.13
N ALA A 40 -2.52 6.10 14.11
CA ALA A 40 -2.34 4.66 13.98
C ALA A 40 -3.66 3.93 14.26
N SER A 41 -3.96 2.94 13.41
CA SER A 41 -5.07 2.00 13.58
C SER A 41 -4.54 0.60 13.36
N MET A 42 -4.89 -0.33 14.22
CA MET A 42 -4.46 -1.72 14.10
C MET A 42 -5.66 -2.65 13.99
N SER A 43 -5.48 -3.71 13.21
CA SER A 43 -6.48 -4.77 13.08
C SER A 43 -6.78 -5.39 14.44
N ARG A 44 -8.02 -5.80 14.62
CA ARG A 44 -8.41 -6.57 15.81
C ARG A 44 -7.69 -7.92 15.81
N THR A 45 -7.31 -8.38 16.98
CA THR A 45 -6.62 -9.66 17.13
C THR A 45 -7.44 -10.81 16.51
N GLY A 46 -6.82 -11.55 15.61
CA GLY A 46 -7.46 -12.70 14.94
C GLY A 46 -8.53 -12.36 13.92
N ASN A 47 -8.70 -11.09 13.55
CA ASN A 47 -9.70 -10.67 12.57
C ASN A 47 -9.07 -10.44 11.20
N CYS A 48 -9.21 -11.42 10.29
CA CYS A 48 -8.65 -11.36 8.94
C CYS A 48 -9.37 -10.34 8.04
N TRP A 49 -10.61 -9.98 8.33
CA TRP A 49 -11.36 -9.03 7.52
C TRP A 49 -10.78 -7.62 7.57
N ASP A 50 -10.12 -7.27 8.70
CA ASP A 50 -9.53 -5.95 8.87
C ASP A 50 -8.36 -5.70 7.91
N ASN A 51 -7.78 -6.76 7.31
CA ASN A 51 -6.64 -6.68 6.40
C ASN A 51 -6.99 -7.11 4.96
N ALA A 52 -8.26 -7.32 4.66
CA ALA A 52 -8.69 -7.90 3.37
C ALA A 52 -8.21 -7.07 2.16
N CYS A 53 -8.18 -5.75 2.26
CA CYS A 53 -7.72 -4.88 1.16
C CYS A 53 -6.25 -5.11 0.82
N VAL A 54 -5.39 -5.22 1.83
CA VAL A 54 -3.94 -5.47 1.66
C VAL A 54 -3.71 -6.87 1.13
N GLU A 55 -4.43 -7.86 1.66
CA GLU A 55 -4.34 -9.25 1.20
C GLU A 55 -4.78 -9.37 -0.26
N SER A 56 -5.82 -8.65 -0.66
CA SER A 56 -6.27 -8.60 -2.05
C SER A 56 -5.18 -8.04 -2.97
N PHE A 57 -4.50 -6.98 -2.56
CA PHE A 57 -3.38 -6.41 -3.31
C PHE A 57 -2.25 -7.44 -3.50
N PHE A 58 -1.81 -8.09 -2.42
CA PHE A 58 -0.74 -9.09 -2.53
C PHE A 58 -1.14 -10.29 -3.38
N GLY A 59 -2.39 -10.73 -3.28
CA GLY A 59 -2.90 -11.79 -4.15
C GLY A 59 -2.84 -11.40 -5.62
N THR A 60 -3.25 -10.19 -5.95
CA THR A 60 -3.20 -9.65 -7.31
C THR A 60 -1.74 -9.55 -7.82
N LEU A 61 -0.85 -9.00 -7.01
CA LEU A 61 0.58 -8.88 -7.34
C LEU A 61 1.19 -10.25 -7.67
N LYS A 62 0.92 -11.24 -6.84
CA LYS A 62 1.43 -12.60 -7.04
C LYS A 62 0.89 -13.23 -8.32
N ARG A 63 -0.42 -13.16 -8.54
CA ARG A 63 -1.04 -13.78 -9.72
C ARG A 63 -0.67 -13.09 -11.02
N GLU A 64 -0.60 -11.76 -11.03
CA GLU A 64 -0.37 -11.00 -12.26
C GLU A 64 1.11 -10.83 -12.61
N LEU A 65 1.98 -10.86 -11.62
CA LEU A 65 3.41 -10.62 -11.84
C LEU A 65 4.30 -11.74 -11.30
N VAL A 66 4.32 -11.95 -10.01
CA VAL A 66 5.37 -12.75 -9.34
C VAL A 66 5.40 -14.21 -9.82
N TYR A 67 4.24 -14.83 -9.99
CA TYR A 67 4.15 -16.22 -10.45
C TYR A 67 4.60 -16.42 -11.90
N HIS A 68 4.68 -15.36 -12.68
CA HIS A 68 5.13 -15.41 -14.08
C HIS A 68 6.59 -15.01 -14.26
N ARG A 69 7.30 -14.72 -13.17
CA ARG A 69 8.68 -14.22 -13.19
C ARG A 69 9.60 -15.15 -12.44
N HIS A 70 10.86 -15.09 -12.82
CA HIS A 70 11.94 -15.73 -12.10
C HIS A 70 13.05 -14.70 -11.89
N TYR A 71 13.34 -14.37 -10.66
CA TYR A 71 14.30 -13.31 -10.32
C TYR A 71 15.62 -13.93 -9.89
N ALA A 72 16.72 -13.49 -10.50
CA ALA A 72 18.06 -13.91 -10.12
C ALA A 72 18.53 -13.23 -8.83
N THR A 73 18.09 -12.00 -8.58
CA THR A 73 18.48 -11.21 -7.41
C THR A 73 17.28 -10.48 -6.79
N ARG A 74 17.45 -10.05 -5.53
CA ARG A 74 16.46 -9.21 -4.86
C ARG A 74 16.31 -7.86 -5.55
N ALA A 75 17.40 -7.32 -6.11
CA ALA A 75 17.36 -6.04 -6.81
C ALA A 75 16.48 -6.11 -8.04
N GLU A 76 16.55 -7.19 -8.82
CA GLU A 76 15.66 -7.40 -9.96
C GLU A 76 14.20 -7.48 -9.54
N ALA A 77 13.92 -8.23 -8.47
CA ALA A 77 12.55 -8.36 -7.95
C ALA A 77 12.00 -7.00 -7.52
N LYS A 78 12.77 -6.22 -6.78
CA LYS A 78 12.36 -4.88 -6.33
C LYS A 78 12.07 -3.95 -7.50
N GLN A 79 12.92 -3.95 -8.52
CA GLN A 79 12.74 -3.10 -9.70
C GLN A 79 11.48 -3.47 -10.46
N ASP A 80 11.25 -4.75 -10.71
CA ASP A 80 10.09 -5.23 -11.45
C ASP A 80 8.78 -4.97 -10.69
N ILE A 81 8.77 -5.21 -9.38
CA ILE A 81 7.61 -4.94 -8.54
C ILE A 81 7.33 -3.44 -8.47
N PHE A 82 8.36 -2.61 -8.34
CA PHE A 82 8.22 -1.17 -8.33
C PHE A 82 7.58 -0.66 -9.64
N GLU A 83 8.05 -1.13 -10.77
CA GLU A 83 7.47 -0.77 -12.07
C GLU A 83 6.02 -1.24 -12.20
N TYR A 84 5.70 -2.44 -11.74
CA TYR A 84 4.33 -2.94 -11.74
C TYR A 84 3.41 -2.03 -10.92
N ILE A 85 3.82 -1.66 -9.73
CA ILE A 85 3.01 -0.82 -8.85
C ILE A 85 2.85 0.59 -9.42
N GLU A 86 3.95 1.24 -9.77
CA GLU A 86 3.93 2.65 -10.16
C GLU A 86 3.36 2.89 -11.55
N VAL A 87 3.72 2.04 -12.51
CA VAL A 87 3.33 2.27 -13.90
C VAL A 87 2.01 1.58 -14.24
N PHE A 88 1.84 0.34 -13.82
CA PHE A 88 0.67 -0.44 -14.20
C PHE A 88 -0.45 -0.39 -13.15
N TYR A 89 -0.18 -0.82 -11.92
CA TYR A 89 -1.21 -0.98 -10.90
C TYR A 89 -1.88 0.36 -10.56
N ASN A 90 -1.09 1.35 -10.23
CA ASN A 90 -1.63 2.64 -9.78
C ASN A 90 -2.18 3.50 -10.92
N ARG A 91 -1.62 3.41 -12.12
CA ARG A 91 -1.96 4.32 -13.22
C ARG A 91 -2.83 3.71 -14.30
N THR A 92 -2.74 2.40 -14.52
CA THR A 92 -3.37 1.74 -15.67
C THR A 92 -4.38 0.68 -15.27
N ARG A 93 -4.07 -0.12 -14.24
CA ARG A 93 -4.92 -1.25 -13.87
C ARG A 93 -6.27 -0.78 -13.35
N ARG A 94 -7.33 -1.29 -13.95
CA ARG A 94 -8.71 -0.99 -13.54
C ARG A 94 -9.11 -1.84 -12.34
N HIS A 95 -9.91 -1.24 -11.46
CA HIS A 95 -10.40 -1.90 -10.25
C HIS A 95 -11.92 -1.79 -10.17
N SER A 96 -12.61 -2.91 -10.03
CA SER A 96 -14.08 -2.92 -9.95
C SER A 96 -14.61 -2.11 -8.77
N THR A 97 -13.91 -2.15 -7.64
CA THR A 97 -14.27 -1.39 -6.44
C THR A 97 -14.11 0.12 -6.62
N LEU A 98 -13.37 0.56 -7.61
CA LEU A 98 -13.16 1.97 -7.95
C LEU A 98 -13.91 2.38 -9.22
N GLY A 99 -15.00 1.68 -9.57
CA GLY A 99 -15.77 1.96 -10.78
C GLY A 99 -14.97 1.71 -12.05
N TYR A 100 -14.08 0.73 -12.05
CA TYR A 100 -13.19 0.38 -13.15
C TYR A 100 -12.18 1.47 -13.52
N HIS A 101 -11.86 2.33 -12.57
CA HIS A 101 -10.74 3.27 -12.70
C HIS A 101 -9.48 2.72 -12.04
N SER A 102 -8.32 3.23 -12.42
CA SER A 102 -7.08 2.96 -11.71
C SER A 102 -7.04 3.75 -10.39
N PRO A 103 -6.21 3.35 -9.42
CA PRO A 103 -6.04 4.12 -8.20
C PRO A 103 -5.69 5.59 -8.41
N ALA A 104 -4.79 5.89 -9.36
CA ALA A 104 -4.41 7.27 -9.67
C ALA A 104 -5.56 8.07 -10.26
N GLU A 105 -6.34 7.47 -11.17
CA GLU A 105 -7.53 8.11 -11.73
C GLU A 105 -8.59 8.37 -10.66
N SER A 106 -8.83 7.39 -9.78
CA SER A 106 -9.78 7.52 -8.69
C SER A 106 -9.39 8.63 -7.74
N GLU A 107 -8.11 8.73 -7.39
CA GLU A 107 -7.59 9.79 -6.53
C GLU A 107 -7.74 11.17 -7.18
N ALA A 108 -7.41 11.30 -8.45
CA ALA A 108 -7.54 12.56 -9.19
C ALA A 108 -9.00 13.03 -9.26
N ARG A 109 -9.95 12.11 -9.48
CA ARG A 109 -11.38 12.43 -9.51
C ARG A 109 -11.89 12.89 -8.14
N THR A 110 -11.42 12.28 -7.06
CA THR A 110 -11.77 12.67 -5.70
C THR A 110 -11.22 14.07 -5.36
N ALA A 111 -10.00 14.38 -5.80
CA ALA A 111 -9.38 15.67 -5.55
C ALA A 111 -10.07 16.83 -6.27
N VAL A 112 -10.71 16.55 -7.43
CA VAL A 112 -11.44 17.55 -8.23
C VAL A 112 -12.87 17.75 -7.73
N ALA A 113 -13.43 16.73 -7.11
CA ALA A 113 -14.77 16.83 -6.53
C ALA A 113 -14.72 17.64 -5.22
#